data_bd342351b904149f8153a41afca2b124
#
_entry.id   bd342351b904149f8153a41afca2b124
#
_cell.length_a   1.000
_cell.length_b   1.000
_cell.length_c   1.000
_cell.angle_alpha   90.00
_cell.angle_beta   90.00
_cell.angle_gamma   90.00
#
_symmetry.space_group_name_H-M   'P 1'
#
loop_
_entity.id
_entity.type
_entity.pdbx_description
1 polymer ?
#
loop_
_entity_poly.entity_id
_entity_poly.type
_entity_poly.pdbx_seq_one_letter_code
_entity_poly.pdbx_strand_id
1 'polypeptide(L)'
;MRALLFCLFALALPLLVAQETVPEGFEHWTADSLKQLDQTLKVEAGKNTHHIAVEHLKDFPNDQFMLSRREADGIVEWHETQADIFFVQSGSATLLVGGTLVGGETVEPHEKRNGTIQGGVRRKLSAGDVVRIAPKVPHQILLDGAQNFTYFVVKVKGY
;
A
#
# COMPACT_ATOMS: atom_id res chain seq x y z
N MET A 1 43.09 31.73 59.66
CA MET A 1 41.87 31.87 58.86
C MET A 1 41.76 30.71 57.92
N ARG A 2 40.87 29.75 58.20
CA ARG A 2 40.63 28.58 57.35
C ARG A 2 39.33 28.84 56.56
N ALA A 3 39.41 28.95 55.23
CA ALA A 3 38.25 29.09 54.34
C ALA A 3 37.63 27.69 54.11
N LEU A 4 36.36 27.53 54.51
CA LEU A 4 35.54 26.37 54.15
C LEU A 4 35.01 26.60 52.74
N LEU A 5 35.38 25.71 51.81
CA LEU A 5 34.82 25.61 50.46
C LEU A 5 33.56 24.73 50.53
N PHE A 6 32.37 25.33 50.35
CA PHE A 6 31.11 24.58 50.20
C PHE A 6 30.98 24.16 48.75
N CYS A 7 31.13 22.86 48.47
CA CYS A 7 30.75 22.27 47.20
C CYS A 7 29.23 22.03 47.15
N LEU A 8 28.50 22.82 46.35
CA LEU A 8 27.11 22.54 46.00
C LEU A 8 27.07 21.41 44.99
N PHE A 9 26.66 20.22 45.44
CA PHE A 9 26.28 19.16 44.53
C PHE A 9 24.86 19.39 44.02
N ALA A 10 24.73 19.79 42.74
CA ALA A 10 23.45 19.86 42.08
C ALA A 10 23.02 18.42 41.73
N LEU A 11 22.01 17.87 42.42
CA LEU A 11 21.35 16.61 42.02
C LEU A 11 20.53 16.88 40.75
N ALA A 12 21.02 16.44 39.62
CA ALA A 12 20.22 16.36 38.39
C ALA A 12 19.26 15.14 38.51
N LEU A 13 17.98 15.42 38.77
CA LEU A 13 16.92 14.41 38.68
C LEU A 13 16.74 14.04 37.19
N PRO A 14 16.78 12.72 36.86
CA PRO A 14 16.47 12.31 35.50
C PRO A 14 14.98 12.59 35.24
N LEU A 15 14.69 13.37 34.20
CA LEU A 15 13.34 13.49 33.66
C LEU A 15 12.93 12.09 33.13
N LEU A 16 12.06 11.41 33.84
CA LEU A 16 11.38 10.22 33.35
C LEU A 16 10.43 10.70 32.24
N VAL A 17 10.85 10.59 30.99
CA VAL A 17 9.95 10.72 29.84
C VAL A 17 9.05 9.48 29.88
N ALA A 18 7.79 9.65 30.23
CA ALA A 18 6.81 8.58 30.12
C ALA A 18 6.76 8.13 28.65
N GLN A 19 7.08 6.87 28.40
CA GLN A 19 6.97 6.30 27.07
C GLN A 19 5.49 6.21 26.72
N GLU A 20 5.08 6.95 25.69
CA GLU A 20 3.71 6.93 25.20
C GLU A 20 3.40 5.52 24.69
N THR A 21 2.40 4.88 25.31
CA THR A 21 1.97 3.54 24.90
C THR A 21 1.03 3.66 23.72
N VAL A 22 1.46 3.16 22.56
CA VAL A 22 0.62 3.08 21.36
C VAL A 22 -0.47 2.03 21.59
N PRO A 23 -1.77 2.33 21.36
CA PRO A 23 -2.86 1.36 21.49
C PRO A 23 -2.67 0.17 20.54
N GLU A 24 -3.10 -1.01 20.96
CA GLU A 24 -3.13 -2.20 20.12
C GLU A 24 -4.00 -1.96 18.87
N GLY A 25 -3.52 -2.40 17.71
CA GLY A 25 -4.21 -2.22 16.43
C GLY A 25 -4.09 -0.82 15.80
N PHE A 26 -3.37 0.11 16.45
CA PHE A 26 -3.07 1.41 15.84
C PHE A 26 -1.85 1.29 14.93
N GLU A 27 -2.01 1.71 13.68
CA GLU A 27 -0.93 1.84 12.70
C GLU A 27 -0.91 3.26 12.13
N HIS A 28 0.28 3.79 11.92
CA HIS A 28 0.45 5.14 11.39
C HIS A 28 1.58 5.16 10.36
N TRP A 29 1.22 5.22 9.10
CA TRP A 29 2.15 5.43 8.00
C TRP A 29 2.16 6.90 7.61
N THR A 30 3.26 7.59 7.90
CA THR A 30 3.41 8.99 7.54
C THR A 30 3.65 9.14 6.03
N ALA A 31 3.37 10.32 5.48
CA ALA A 31 3.66 10.61 4.08
C ALA A 31 5.15 10.40 3.75
N ASP A 32 6.05 10.74 4.67
CA ASP A 32 7.49 10.55 4.47
C ASP A 32 7.88 9.07 4.50
N SER A 33 7.31 8.26 5.40
CA SER A 33 7.58 6.81 5.42
C SER A 33 7.10 6.12 4.15
N LEU A 34 5.90 6.46 3.66
CA LEU A 34 5.38 5.93 2.40
C LEU A 34 6.23 6.34 1.20
N LYS A 35 6.74 7.58 1.19
CA LYS A 35 7.65 8.06 0.16
C LYS A 35 9.01 7.33 0.18
N GLN A 36 9.55 7.02 1.35
CA GLN A 36 10.77 6.23 1.48
C GLN A 36 10.55 4.79 0.98
N LEU A 37 9.42 4.18 1.32
CA LEU A 37 9.04 2.85 0.82
C LEU A 37 8.89 2.86 -0.71
N ASP A 38 8.28 3.89 -1.31
CA ASP A 38 8.19 4.01 -2.77
C ASP A 38 9.57 4.00 -3.44
N GLN A 39 10.59 4.64 -2.85
CA GLN A 39 11.96 4.58 -3.38
C GLN A 39 12.55 3.17 -3.29
N THR A 40 12.27 2.43 -2.23
CA THR A 40 12.66 1.01 -2.10
C THR A 40 11.97 0.16 -3.17
N LEU A 41 10.65 0.30 -3.30
CA LEU A 41 9.86 -0.42 -4.29
C LEU A 41 10.29 -0.10 -5.74
N LYS A 42 10.74 1.13 -6.01
CA LYS A 42 11.32 1.48 -7.31
C LYS A 42 12.54 0.64 -7.65
N VAL A 43 13.44 0.45 -6.67
CA VAL A 43 14.63 -0.38 -6.87
C VAL A 43 14.25 -1.84 -7.10
N GLU A 44 13.25 -2.33 -6.38
CA GLU A 44 12.78 -3.72 -6.49
C GLU A 44 12.02 -3.99 -7.79
N ALA A 45 11.14 -3.08 -8.20
CA ALA A 45 10.43 -3.17 -9.48
C ALA A 45 11.42 -3.17 -10.66
N GLY A 46 12.47 -2.34 -10.59
CA GLY A 46 13.50 -2.31 -11.64
C GLY A 46 14.35 -3.58 -11.75
N LYS A 47 14.38 -4.43 -10.71
CA LYS A 47 15.16 -5.66 -10.69
C LYS A 47 14.39 -6.91 -11.16
N ASN A 48 13.07 -6.89 -11.14
CA ASN A 48 12.26 -8.04 -11.52
C ASN A 48 11.65 -7.91 -12.91
N THR A 49 11.36 -9.04 -13.53
CA THR A 49 10.87 -9.11 -14.92
C THR A 49 9.43 -8.60 -15.09
N HIS A 50 8.67 -8.49 -14.00
CA HIS A 50 7.30 -7.98 -14.02
C HIS A 50 7.24 -6.48 -13.82
N HIS A 51 8.33 -5.85 -13.36
CA HIS A 51 8.40 -4.43 -13.04
C HIS A 51 7.29 -3.98 -12.06
N ILE A 52 7.01 -4.82 -11.09
CA ILE A 52 6.03 -4.60 -10.04
C ILE A 52 6.65 -4.97 -8.70
N ALA A 53 6.51 -4.11 -7.70
CA ALA A 53 6.93 -4.38 -6.34
C ALA A 53 5.81 -4.03 -5.35
N VAL A 54 5.68 -4.84 -4.31
CA VAL A 54 4.64 -4.68 -3.28
C VAL A 54 5.27 -4.87 -1.91
N GLU A 55 5.04 -3.91 -1.02
CA GLU A 55 5.33 -4.03 0.40
C GLU A 55 4.06 -4.33 1.18
N HIS A 56 4.05 -5.43 1.90
CA HIS A 56 2.99 -5.78 2.84
C HIS A 56 3.24 -5.07 4.17
N LEU A 57 2.45 -4.05 4.45
CA LEU A 57 2.63 -3.17 5.61
C LEU A 57 2.05 -3.77 6.88
N LYS A 58 0.83 -4.28 6.80
CA LYS A 58 0.12 -4.89 7.92
C LYS A 58 -1.02 -5.77 7.46
N ASP A 59 -1.26 -6.84 8.22
CA ASP A 59 -2.39 -7.74 8.04
C ASP A 59 -3.19 -7.83 9.35
N PHE A 60 -4.49 -7.54 9.26
CA PHE A 60 -5.47 -7.70 10.33
C PHE A 60 -6.50 -8.76 9.91
N PRO A 61 -7.33 -9.26 10.83
CA PRO A 61 -8.33 -10.27 10.47
C PRO A 61 -9.23 -9.87 9.28
N ASN A 62 -9.66 -8.61 9.23
CA ASN A 62 -10.59 -8.11 8.22
C ASN A 62 -9.97 -7.15 7.20
N ASP A 63 -8.73 -6.74 7.39
CA ASP A 63 -8.05 -5.76 6.55
C ASP A 63 -6.62 -6.20 6.23
N GLN A 64 -6.12 -5.78 5.08
CA GLN A 64 -4.71 -5.90 4.71
C GLN A 64 -4.26 -4.59 4.07
N PHE A 65 -3.09 -4.12 4.47
CA PHE A 65 -2.51 -2.86 4.02
C PHE A 65 -1.23 -3.11 3.26
N MET A 66 -1.12 -2.50 2.08
CA MET A 66 0.04 -2.66 1.20
C MET A 66 0.38 -1.34 0.53
N LEU A 67 1.63 -1.18 0.15
CA LEU A 67 2.06 -0.18 -0.83
C LEU A 67 2.50 -0.93 -2.09
N SER A 68 1.94 -0.57 -3.23
CA SER A 68 2.25 -1.18 -4.52
C SER A 68 2.84 -0.15 -5.48
N ARG A 69 3.92 -0.52 -6.15
CA ARG A 69 4.52 0.24 -7.25
C ARG A 69 4.54 -0.61 -8.51
N ARG A 70 4.10 0.01 -9.61
CA ARG A 70 4.13 -0.59 -10.96
C ARG A 70 4.93 0.27 -11.90
N GLU A 71 5.76 -0.37 -12.72
CA GLU A 71 6.50 0.23 -13.84
C GLU A 71 6.17 -0.53 -15.15
N ALA A 72 5.17 -1.41 -15.11
CA ALA A 72 4.56 -2.12 -16.23
C ALA A 72 3.07 -2.37 -15.98
N ASP A 73 2.35 -2.75 -17.03
CA ASP A 73 0.96 -3.14 -16.95
C ASP A 73 0.78 -4.32 -15.99
N GLY A 74 -0.28 -4.26 -15.19
CA GLY A 74 -0.69 -5.35 -14.32
C GLY A 74 -1.41 -6.45 -15.08
N ILE A 75 -1.52 -7.63 -14.45
CA ILE A 75 -2.41 -8.69 -14.88
C ILE A 75 -3.86 -8.40 -14.46
N VAL A 76 -4.83 -9.10 -15.04
CA VAL A 76 -6.21 -9.05 -14.56
C VAL A 76 -6.30 -9.72 -13.19
N GLU A 77 -7.00 -9.05 -12.27
CA GLU A 77 -7.25 -9.50 -10.90
C GLU A 77 -8.77 -9.65 -10.67
N TRP A 78 -9.16 -10.66 -9.92
CA TRP A 78 -10.53 -10.88 -9.49
C TRP A 78 -10.53 -11.53 -8.11
N HIS A 79 -11.21 -10.90 -7.15
CA HIS A 79 -11.34 -11.33 -5.77
C HIS A 79 -12.80 -11.67 -5.49
N GLU A 80 -13.08 -12.85 -4.98
CA GLU A 80 -14.46 -13.25 -4.68
C GLU A 80 -14.99 -12.63 -3.40
N THR A 81 -14.13 -12.51 -2.37
CA THR A 81 -14.52 -12.17 -0.99
C THR A 81 -13.81 -10.94 -0.45
N GLN A 82 -13.10 -10.20 -1.30
CA GLN A 82 -12.35 -9.01 -0.90
C GLN A 82 -12.72 -7.83 -1.78
N ALA A 83 -12.78 -6.64 -1.18
CA ALA A 83 -12.82 -5.38 -1.89
C ALA A 83 -11.44 -4.70 -1.82
N ASP A 84 -11.04 -4.05 -2.92
CA ASP A 84 -9.83 -3.23 -2.96
C ASP A 84 -10.18 -1.74 -2.82
N ILE A 85 -9.41 -1.02 -2.01
CA ILE A 85 -9.46 0.43 -1.93
C ILE A 85 -8.06 0.95 -2.26
N PHE A 86 -7.94 1.75 -3.32
CA PHE A 86 -6.68 2.37 -3.73
C PHE A 86 -6.66 3.84 -3.36
N PHE A 87 -5.56 4.28 -2.77
CA PHE A 87 -5.22 5.68 -2.57
C PHE A 87 -3.98 5.97 -3.40
N VAL A 88 -4.13 6.67 -4.50
CA VAL A 88 -3.03 6.93 -5.44
C VAL A 88 -2.04 7.90 -4.83
N GLN A 89 -0.79 7.45 -4.67
CA GLN A 89 0.29 8.23 -4.06
C GLN A 89 1.07 9.04 -5.10
N SER A 90 1.41 8.41 -6.23
CA SER A 90 2.21 9.07 -7.28
C SER A 90 2.02 8.40 -8.64
N GLY A 91 2.37 9.13 -9.69
CA GLY A 91 2.27 8.66 -11.07
C GLY A 91 0.84 8.68 -11.61
N SER A 92 0.61 7.94 -12.67
CA SER A 92 -0.71 7.80 -13.30
C SER A 92 -0.88 6.42 -13.92
N ALA A 93 -2.12 5.97 -14.04
CA ALA A 93 -2.47 4.70 -14.68
C ALA A 93 -3.89 4.79 -15.28
N THR A 94 -4.25 3.77 -16.02
CA THR A 94 -5.64 3.50 -16.41
C THR A 94 -6.13 2.27 -15.68
N LEU A 95 -7.19 2.40 -14.91
CA LEU A 95 -7.93 1.27 -14.36
C LEU A 95 -8.94 0.79 -15.39
N LEU A 96 -8.81 -0.45 -15.87
CA LEU A 96 -9.86 -1.19 -16.57
C LEU A 96 -10.65 -1.96 -15.51
N VAL A 97 -11.95 -1.72 -15.37
CA VAL A 97 -12.77 -2.28 -14.29
C VAL A 97 -14.17 -2.66 -14.74
N GLY A 98 -14.69 -3.75 -14.19
CA GLY A 98 -16.00 -4.31 -14.53
C GLY A 98 -15.95 -5.17 -15.78
N GLY A 99 -17.11 -5.37 -16.42
CA GLY A 99 -17.24 -6.31 -17.52
C GLY A 99 -17.25 -7.76 -17.05
N THR A 100 -16.82 -8.66 -17.93
CA THR A 100 -16.79 -10.11 -17.67
C THR A 100 -15.36 -10.62 -17.76
N LEU A 101 -14.91 -11.34 -16.72
CA LEU A 101 -13.65 -12.07 -16.76
C LEU A 101 -13.80 -13.29 -17.68
N VAL A 102 -12.97 -13.38 -18.69
CA VAL A 102 -12.89 -14.51 -19.61
C VAL A 102 -11.55 -15.21 -19.45
N GLY A 103 -11.59 -16.51 -19.19
CA GLY A 103 -10.40 -17.27 -18.84
C GLY A 103 -9.87 -16.92 -17.44
N GLY A 104 -8.56 -16.94 -17.31
CA GLY A 104 -7.89 -16.78 -16.01
C GLY A 104 -7.76 -18.10 -15.27
N GLU A 105 -6.94 -18.07 -14.25
CA GLU A 105 -6.65 -19.24 -13.40
C GLU A 105 -6.95 -18.90 -11.93
N THR A 106 -7.40 -19.88 -11.19
CA THR A 106 -7.53 -19.77 -9.73
C THR A 106 -6.15 -20.02 -9.13
N VAL A 107 -5.59 -18.96 -8.54
CA VAL A 107 -4.24 -19.01 -7.93
C VAL A 107 -4.31 -19.36 -6.45
N GLU A 108 -5.41 -18.97 -5.78
CA GLU A 108 -5.73 -19.27 -4.39
C GLU A 108 -7.26 -19.41 -4.24
N PRO A 109 -7.77 -19.96 -3.14
CA PRO A 109 -9.20 -19.94 -2.86
C PRO A 109 -9.76 -18.51 -2.95
N HIS A 110 -10.83 -18.30 -3.72
CA HIS A 110 -11.48 -17.01 -3.93
C HIS A 110 -10.69 -15.97 -4.73
N GLU A 111 -9.55 -16.36 -5.35
CA GLU A 111 -8.65 -15.47 -6.09
C GLU A 111 -8.42 -15.99 -7.52
N LYS A 112 -8.69 -15.13 -8.51
CA LYS A 112 -8.35 -15.41 -9.90
C LYS A 112 -7.39 -14.36 -10.44
N ARG A 113 -6.47 -14.80 -11.29
CA ARG A 113 -5.48 -13.97 -11.97
C ARG A 113 -5.44 -14.29 -13.44
N ASN A 114 -4.88 -13.36 -14.22
CA ASN A 114 -4.75 -13.49 -15.65
C ASN A 114 -6.11 -13.50 -16.39
N GLY A 115 -6.18 -14.02 -17.60
CA GLY A 115 -7.36 -13.93 -18.45
C GLY A 115 -7.50 -12.55 -19.09
N THR A 116 -8.73 -12.24 -19.53
CA THR A 116 -9.06 -10.95 -20.16
C THR A 116 -10.38 -10.41 -19.63
N ILE A 117 -10.52 -9.10 -19.63
CA ILE A 117 -11.79 -8.43 -19.31
C ILE A 117 -12.49 -8.10 -20.63
N GLN A 118 -13.67 -8.69 -20.85
CA GLN A 118 -14.57 -8.31 -21.96
C GLN A 118 -15.55 -7.25 -21.49
N GLY A 119 -15.55 -6.11 -22.19
CA GLY A 119 -16.32 -4.92 -21.75
C GLY A 119 -15.60 -4.19 -20.62
N GLY A 120 -16.37 -3.68 -19.66
CA GLY A 120 -15.84 -2.85 -18.57
C GLY A 120 -15.63 -1.39 -19.00
N VAL A 121 -15.12 -0.61 -18.08
CA VAL A 121 -14.84 0.82 -18.29
C VAL A 121 -13.40 1.13 -17.97
N ARG A 122 -12.83 2.07 -18.72
CA ARG A 122 -11.47 2.58 -18.47
C ARG A 122 -11.57 3.91 -17.73
N ARG A 123 -10.83 4.05 -16.64
CA ARG A 123 -10.73 5.28 -15.85
C ARG A 123 -9.26 5.64 -15.66
N LYS A 124 -8.90 6.87 -16.02
CA LYS A 124 -7.58 7.40 -15.67
C LYS A 124 -7.53 7.69 -14.19
N LEU A 125 -6.41 7.31 -13.58
CA LEU A 125 -6.09 7.55 -12.19
C LEU A 125 -4.84 8.41 -12.10
N SER A 126 -4.83 9.32 -11.14
CA SER A 126 -3.74 10.25 -10.87
C SER A 126 -3.54 10.40 -9.37
N ALA A 127 -2.38 10.92 -8.95
CA ALA A 127 -2.10 11.17 -7.54
C ALA A 127 -3.23 11.94 -6.84
N GLY A 128 -3.66 11.44 -5.67
CA GLY A 128 -4.78 11.96 -4.89
C GLY A 128 -6.12 11.29 -5.16
N ASP A 129 -6.25 10.50 -6.24
CA ASP A 129 -7.50 9.76 -6.50
C ASP A 129 -7.68 8.62 -5.51
N VAL A 130 -8.95 8.35 -5.18
CA VAL A 130 -9.36 7.21 -4.36
C VAL A 130 -10.35 6.36 -5.15
N VAL A 131 -10.09 5.05 -5.17
CA VAL A 131 -10.93 4.08 -5.89
C VAL A 131 -11.34 2.98 -4.94
N ARG A 132 -12.59 2.53 -5.03
CA ARG A 132 -13.06 1.30 -4.41
C ARG A 132 -13.56 0.32 -5.48
N ILE A 133 -13.03 -0.89 -5.46
CA ILE A 133 -13.44 -1.98 -6.33
C ILE A 133 -14.12 -3.03 -5.45
N ALA A 134 -15.39 -3.34 -5.76
CA ALA A 134 -16.16 -4.32 -4.99
C ALA A 134 -15.65 -5.76 -5.26
N PRO A 135 -15.94 -6.71 -4.37
CA PRO A 135 -15.75 -8.12 -4.66
C PRO A 135 -16.43 -8.55 -5.96
N LYS A 136 -15.87 -9.56 -6.61
CA LYS A 136 -16.35 -10.13 -7.88
C LYS A 136 -16.29 -9.20 -9.09
N VAL A 137 -15.64 -8.04 -8.96
CA VAL A 137 -15.42 -7.10 -10.05
C VAL A 137 -14.02 -7.30 -10.63
N PRO A 138 -13.89 -7.81 -11.87
CA PRO A 138 -12.59 -7.96 -12.50
C PRO A 138 -11.98 -6.58 -12.77
N HIS A 139 -10.66 -6.47 -12.58
CA HIS A 139 -9.97 -5.22 -12.79
C HIS A 139 -8.51 -5.42 -13.19
N GLN A 140 -7.93 -4.40 -13.81
CA GLN A 140 -6.55 -4.40 -14.29
C GLN A 140 -6.01 -2.97 -14.25
N ILE A 141 -4.79 -2.80 -13.75
CA ILE A 141 -4.05 -1.55 -13.84
C ILE A 141 -3.16 -1.58 -15.08
N LEU A 142 -3.31 -0.57 -15.94
CA LEU A 142 -2.56 -0.38 -17.18
C LEU A 142 -1.81 0.96 -17.08
N LEU A 143 -0.54 0.99 -17.42
CA LEU A 143 0.23 2.24 -17.38
C LEU A 143 -0.05 3.13 -18.61
N ASP A 144 -0.45 2.55 -19.74
CA ASP A 144 -0.77 3.29 -20.98
C ASP A 144 0.34 4.30 -21.38
N GLY A 145 1.60 3.90 -21.21
CA GLY A 145 2.77 4.75 -21.48
C GLY A 145 3.21 5.64 -20.31
N ALA A 146 2.53 5.63 -19.17
CA ALA A 146 3.04 6.25 -17.95
C ALA A 146 4.28 5.49 -17.44
N GLN A 147 5.20 6.22 -16.79
CA GLN A 147 6.45 5.61 -16.32
C GLN A 147 6.28 4.77 -15.08
N ASN A 148 5.36 5.15 -14.21
CA ASN A 148 5.10 4.46 -12.94
C ASN A 148 3.73 4.82 -12.38
N PHE A 149 3.28 3.97 -11.44
CA PHE A 149 2.08 4.18 -10.67
C PHE A 149 2.26 3.58 -9.28
N THR A 150 2.22 4.41 -8.24
CA THR A 150 2.32 3.99 -6.85
C THR A 150 1.03 4.29 -6.12
N TYR A 151 0.50 3.29 -5.42
CA TYR A 151 -0.75 3.39 -4.71
C TYR A 151 -0.74 2.58 -3.42
N PHE A 152 -1.33 3.15 -2.38
CA PHE A 152 -1.60 2.47 -1.13
C PHE A 152 -2.88 1.66 -1.30
N VAL A 153 -2.86 0.41 -0.87
CA VAL A 153 -3.98 -0.53 -1.03
C VAL A 153 -4.49 -0.94 0.33
N VAL A 154 -5.80 -0.87 0.50
CA VAL A 154 -6.51 -1.54 1.61
C VAL A 154 -7.37 -2.63 1.00
N LYS A 155 -7.06 -3.90 1.30
CA LYS A 155 -7.95 -5.02 1.01
C LYS A 155 -8.88 -5.22 2.20
N VAL A 156 -10.17 -5.08 1.98
CA VAL A 156 -11.20 -5.34 3.00
C VAL A 156 -11.76 -6.74 2.75
N LYS A 157 -11.59 -7.62 3.74
CA LYS A 157 -11.95 -9.03 3.69
C LYS A 157 -13.35 -9.29 4.25
N GLY A 158 -13.94 -10.46 3.97
CA GLY A 158 -15.17 -10.93 4.65
C GLY A 158 -16.49 -10.54 3.96
N TYR A 159 -16.47 -10.41 2.63
CA TYR A 159 -17.68 -10.26 1.83
C TYR A 159 -18.29 -11.60 1.42
#